data_97516a74940cb810f467512911fd4a73
#
_entry.id   97516a74940cb810f467512911fd4a73
#
_cell.length_a   1.000
_cell.length_b   1.000
_cell.length_c   1.000
_cell.angle_alpha   90.00
_cell.angle_beta   90.00
_cell.angle_gamma   90.00
#
_symmetry.space_group_name_H-M   'P 1'
#
loop_
_entity.id
_entity.type
_entity.pdbx_description
1 polymer ?
#
loop_
_entity_poly.entity_id
_entity_poly.type
_entity_poly.pdbx_seq_one_letter_code
_entity_poly.pdbx_strand_id
1 'polypeptide(L)'
;MLKALLARQIDKMERLWGYDASYMRRVLAASPATFLKFGLVTGLVDRKAAPGEALAAAGIVGTLAEDCGPCTQIGVDMAAAGGVKPDVLRAILAGDEAAMGETAALGWRFARASLARDMEACDPLRDEIVRRWGERGLAAVSMALMTARMYPTLKYALGYGKACSKVTVAGVATPVAPLAMAA
;
A
#
# COMPACT_ATOMS: atom_id res chain seq x y z
N MET A 1 15.75 27.41 0.12
CA MET A 1 14.47 27.49 -0.62
C MET A 1 13.89 26.09 -0.90
N LEU A 2 14.59 25.16 -1.57
CA LEU A 2 14.08 23.81 -1.89
C LEU A 2 13.60 23.03 -0.65
N LYS A 3 14.40 22.97 0.42
CA LYS A 3 14.04 22.25 1.67
C LYS A 3 12.73 22.77 2.28
N ALA A 4 12.50 24.08 2.27
CA ALA A 4 11.26 24.68 2.77
C ALA A 4 10.05 24.34 1.90
N LEU A 5 10.22 24.26 0.58
CA LEU A 5 9.17 23.85 -0.35
C LEU A 5 8.78 22.38 -0.10
N LEU A 6 9.78 21.50 0.04
CA LEU A 6 9.55 20.08 0.31
C LEU A 6 8.90 19.85 1.68
N ALA A 7 9.28 20.63 2.70
CA ALA A 7 8.63 20.59 4.01
C ALA A 7 7.13 20.95 3.91
N ARG A 8 6.77 21.96 3.13
CA ARG A 8 5.36 22.34 2.89
C ARG A 8 4.57 21.23 2.20
N GLN A 9 5.21 20.44 1.33
CA GLN A 9 4.55 19.29 0.71
C GLN A 9 4.25 18.20 1.75
N ILE A 10 5.17 17.95 2.69
CA ILE A 10 4.93 17.04 3.81
C ILE A 10 3.77 17.56 4.66
N ASP A 11 3.75 18.86 5.01
CA ASP A 11 2.66 19.48 5.78
C ASP A 11 1.30 19.32 5.08
N LYS A 12 1.28 19.49 3.77
CA LYS A 12 0.05 19.31 2.98
C LYS A 12 -0.43 17.86 3.01
N MET A 13 0.48 16.91 2.87
CA MET A 13 0.17 15.48 2.92
C MET A 13 -0.36 15.08 4.30
N GLU A 14 0.29 15.54 5.38
CA GLU A 14 -0.15 15.27 6.76
C GLU A 14 -1.56 15.80 7.02
N ARG A 15 -1.85 17.03 6.58
CA ARG A 15 -3.19 17.62 6.72
C ARG A 15 -4.25 16.89 5.89
N LEU A 16 -3.89 16.49 4.67
CA LEU A 16 -4.82 15.83 3.74
C LEU A 16 -5.25 14.45 4.24
N TRP A 17 -4.29 13.70 4.80
CA TRP A 17 -4.50 12.29 5.14
C TRP A 17 -4.53 12.03 6.65
N GLY A 18 -4.39 13.05 7.49
CA GLY A 18 -4.28 12.84 8.94
C GLY A 18 -3.11 11.94 9.35
N TYR A 19 -2.02 11.95 8.58
CA TYR A 19 -0.93 10.99 8.67
C TYR A 19 0.33 11.62 9.27
N ASP A 20 0.93 10.99 10.30
CA ASP A 20 2.20 11.43 10.88
C ASP A 20 3.37 11.08 9.96
N ALA A 21 3.93 12.07 9.30
CA ALA A 21 5.08 11.97 8.41
C ALA A 21 6.40 12.45 9.03
N SER A 22 6.52 12.41 10.35
CA SER A 22 7.74 12.87 11.08
C SER A 22 9.01 12.17 10.58
N TYR A 23 8.94 10.88 10.23
CA TYR A 23 10.07 10.16 9.64
C TYR A 23 10.50 10.73 8.29
N MET A 24 9.57 11.20 7.45
CA MET A 24 9.89 11.86 6.18
C MET A 24 10.61 13.20 6.42
N ARG A 25 10.20 13.96 7.46
CA ARG A 25 10.90 15.18 7.86
C ARG A 25 12.33 14.89 8.28
N ARG A 26 12.56 13.78 8.98
CA ARG A 26 13.91 13.34 9.34
C ARG A 26 14.77 13.05 8.11
N VAL A 27 14.22 12.32 7.12
CA VAL A 27 14.92 12.07 5.85
C VAL A 27 15.23 13.38 5.12
N LEU A 28 14.24 14.28 5.01
CA LEU A 28 14.42 15.60 4.40
C LEU A 28 15.47 16.44 5.12
N ALA A 29 15.49 16.40 6.45
CA ALA A 29 16.47 17.13 7.25
C ALA A 29 17.89 16.63 7.00
N ALA A 30 18.07 15.31 6.91
CA ALA A 30 19.35 14.66 6.67
C ALA A 30 19.84 14.87 5.23
N SER A 31 18.97 14.67 4.23
CA SER A 31 19.34 14.79 2.82
C SER A 31 18.12 15.11 1.94
N PRO A 32 17.96 16.34 1.46
CA PRO A 32 16.91 16.67 0.49
C PRO A 32 16.99 15.83 -0.79
N ALA A 33 18.19 15.48 -1.25
CA ALA A 33 18.38 14.63 -2.44
C ALA A 33 17.85 13.21 -2.20
N THR A 34 18.12 12.62 -1.05
CA THR A 34 17.58 11.31 -0.66
C THR A 34 16.06 11.35 -0.55
N PHE A 35 15.52 12.40 0.05
CA PHE A 35 14.07 12.61 0.15
C PHE A 35 13.40 12.66 -1.23
N LEU A 36 13.98 13.43 -2.17
CA LEU A 36 13.45 13.51 -3.54
C LEU A 36 13.50 12.15 -4.26
N LYS A 37 14.63 11.44 -4.16
CA LYS A 37 14.77 10.10 -4.75
C LYS A 37 13.74 9.11 -4.17
N PHE A 38 13.55 9.13 -2.85
CA PHE A 38 12.55 8.33 -2.17
C PHE A 38 11.12 8.69 -2.62
N GLY A 39 10.83 10.00 -2.77
CA GLY A 39 9.53 10.47 -3.24
C GLY A 39 9.19 10.04 -4.67
N LEU A 40 10.20 9.82 -5.54
CA LEU A 40 9.99 9.31 -6.89
C LEU A 40 9.43 7.88 -6.90
N VAL A 41 9.69 7.10 -5.87
CA VAL A 41 9.24 5.70 -5.78
C VAL A 41 7.72 5.58 -5.78
N THR A 42 7.01 6.54 -5.17
CA THR A 42 5.54 6.56 -5.23
C THR A 42 4.98 6.75 -6.65
N GLY A 43 5.77 7.33 -7.53
CA GLY A 43 5.44 7.49 -8.95
C GLY A 43 5.67 6.24 -9.80
N LEU A 44 6.28 5.17 -9.25
CA LEU A 44 6.57 3.95 -10.01
C LEU A 44 5.32 3.11 -10.30
N VAL A 45 4.24 3.32 -9.55
CA VAL A 45 2.98 2.60 -9.78
C VAL A 45 2.23 3.25 -10.93
N ASP A 46 2.16 2.57 -12.07
CA ASP A 46 1.29 2.97 -13.17
C ASP A 46 -0.18 2.67 -12.83
N ARG A 47 -0.85 3.66 -12.24
CA ARG A 47 -2.25 3.52 -11.77
C ARG A 47 -3.27 3.31 -12.89
N LYS A 48 -2.86 3.41 -14.16
CA LYS A 48 -3.71 3.17 -15.33
C LYS A 48 -3.52 1.79 -15.95
N ALA A 49 -2.51 1.06 -15.52
CA ALA A 49 -2.15 -0.24 -16.09
C ALA A 49 -2.96 -1.41 -15.50
N ALA A 50 -3.56 -1.23 -14.33
CA ALA A 50 -4.44 -2.22 -13.69
C ALA A 50 -5.59 -1.52 -12.95
N PRO A 51 -6.71 -2.23 -12.67
CA PRO A 51 -7.82 -1.68 -11.92
C PRO A 51 -7.40 -1.21 -10.51
N GLY A 52 -8.00 -0.08 -10.06
CA GLY A 52 -7.70 0.50 -8.75
C GLY A 52 -7.94 -0.46 -7.59
N GLU A 53 -8.91 -1.34 -7.69
CA GLU A 53 -9.23 -2.36 -6.69
C GLU A 53 -8.10 -3.40 -6.54
N ALA A 54 -7.51 -3.84 -7.64
CA ALA A 54 -6.37 -4.77 -7.63
C ALA A 54 -5.11 -4.12 -7.05
N LEU A 55 -4.83 -2.87 -7.44
CA LEU A 55 -3.71 -2.08 -6.92
C LEU A 55 -3.88 -1.81 -5.42
N ALA A 56 -5.10 -1.46 -4.99
CA ALA A 56 -5.43 -1.23 -3.59
C ALA A 56 -5.24 -2.51 -2.77
N ALA A 57 -5.73 -3.65 -3.26
CA ALA A 57 -5.59 -4.93 -2.59
C ALA A 57 -4.11 -5.29 -2.39
N ALA A 58 -3.29 -5.21 -3.44
CA ALA A 58 -1.86 -5.49 -3.35
C ALA A 58 -1.14 -4.53 -2.39
N GLY A 59 -1.45 -3.23 -2.45
CA GLY A 59 -0.84 -2.23 -1.56
C GLY A 59 -1.24 -2.41 -0.10
N ILE A 60 -2.51 -2.67 0.19
CA ILE A 60 -3.01 -2.90 1.55
C ILE A 60 -2.37 -4.17 2.14
N VAL A 61 -2.32 -5.26 1.38
CA VAL A 61 -1.62 -6.49 1.81
C VAL A 61 -0.16 -6.19 2.15
N GLY A 62 0.51 -5.36 1.34
CA GLY A 62 1.89 -4.94 1.61
C GLY A 62 2.05 -4.19 2.92
N THR A 63 1.15 -3.26 3.26
CA THR A 63 1.22 -2.52 4.54
C THR A 63 0.84 -3.37 5.75
N LEU A 64 -0.11 -4.31 5.57
CA LEU A 64 -0.49 -5.27 6.61
C LEU A 64 0.66 -6.23 6.95
N ALA A 65 1.42 -6.68 5.95
CA ALA A 65 2.57 -7.54 6.15
C ALA A 65 3.69 -6.88 6.98
N GLU A 66 3.73 -5.55 7.01
CA GLU A 66 4.69 -4.77 7.81
C GLU A 66 4.11 -4.32 9.17
N ASP A 67 2.93 -4.80 9.56
CA ASP A 67 2.22 -4.45 10.81
C ASP A 67 2.17 -2.93 11.09
N CYS A 68 1.92 -2.15 10.05
CA CYS A 68 1.88 -0.70 10.16
C CYS A 68 0.45 -0.16 9.99
N GLY A 69 -0.31 -0.09 11.08
CA GLY A 69 -1.69 0.42 11.08
C GLY A 69 -1.84 1.81 10.42
N PRO A 70 -1.04 2.83 10.77
CA PRO A 70 -1.11 4.13 10.09
C PRO A 70 -0.79 4.06 8.60
N CYS A 71 0.12 3.18 8.17
CA CYS A 71 0.43 3.01 6.76
C CYS A 71 -0.72 2.29 6.02
N THR A 72 -1.37 1.35 6.69
CA THR A 72 -2.58 0.70 6.16
C THR A 72 -3.72 1.71 6.04
N GLN A 73 -3.93 2.56 7.05
CA GLN A 73 -4.97 3.59 7.01
C GLN A 73 -4.80 4.54 5.82
N ILE A 74 -3.59 5.09 5.63
CA ILE A 74 -3.37 6.00 4.48
C ILE A 74 -3.55 5.27 3.14
N GLY A 75 -3.19 3.99 3.06
CA GLY A 75 -3.43 3.16 1.88
C GLY A 75 -4.93 3.01 1.59
N VAL A 76 -5.74 2.76 2.62
CA VAL A 76 -7.20 2.67 2.54
C VAL A 76 -7.81 4.01 2.09
N ASP A 77 -7.39 5.12 2.72
CA ASP A 77 -7.91 6.45 2.41
C ASP A 77 -7.58 6.87 0.96
N MET A 78 -6.36 6.59 0.50
CA MET A 78 -5.93 6.84 -0.87
C MET A 78 -6.72 5.98 -1.88
N ALA A 79 -6.99 4.72 -1.55
CA ALA A 79 -7.78 3.83 -2.40
C ALA A 79 -9.25 4.30 -2.48
N ALA A 80 -9.83 4.70 -1.35
CA ALA A 80 -11.18 5.28 -1.31
C ALA A 80 -11.27 6.57 -2.14
N ALA A 81 -10.30 7.48 -1.99
CA ALA A 81 -10.21 8.69 -2.80
C ALA A 81 -10.00 8.38 -4.29
N GLY A 82 -9.38 7.23 -4.62
CA GLY A 82 -9.26 6.70 -5.97
C GLY A 82 -10.51 6.00 -6.52
N GLY A 83 -11.61 5.96 -5.76
CA GLY A 83 -12.91 5.42 -6.19
C GLY A 83 -13.14 3.95 -5.83
N VAL A 84 -12.27 3.32 -5.04
CA VAL A 84 -12.52 1.96 -4.54
C VAL A 84 -13.64 2.00 -3.49
N LYS A 85 -14.65 1.15 -3.68
CA LYS A 85 -15.84 1.15 -2.82
C LYS A 85 -15.51 0.74 -1.38
N PRO A 86 -16.18 1.34 -0.37
CA PRO A 86 -15.94 1.00 1.03
C PRO A 86 -16.14 -0.49 1.36
N ASP A 87 -17.11 -1.16 0.74
CA ASP A 87 -17.36 -2.59 0.96
C ASP A 87 -16.19 -3.45 0.48
N VAL A 88 -15.61 -3.11 -0.69
CA VAL A 88 -14.42 -3.78 -1.21
C VAL A 88 -13.22 -3.57 -0.27
N LEU A 89 -13.02 -2.36 0.23
CA LEU A 89 -11.94 -2.07 1.18
C LEU A 89 -12.09 -2.84 2.49
N ARG A 90 -13.32 -2.95 3.02
CA ARG A 90 -13.61 -3.77 4.21
C ARG A 90 -13.31 -5.25 3.95
N ALA A 91 -13.72 -5.77 2.79
CA ALA A 91 -13.46 -7.14 2.41
C ALA A 91 -11.96 -7.44 2.26
N ILE A 92 -11.18 -6.52 1.65
CA ILE A 92 -9.71 -6.64 1.54
C ILE A 92 -9.08 -6.71 2.94
N LEU A 93 -9.47 -5.84 3.86
CA LEU A 93 -8.95 -5.82 5.23
C LEU A 93 -9.32 -7.08 6.01
N ALA A 94 -10.53 -7.58 5.83
CA ALA A 94 -11.02 -8.80 6.46
C ALA A 94 -10.47 -10.09 5.82
N GLY A 95 -9.85 -10.00 4.63
CA GLY A 95 -9.43 -11.18 3.87
C GLY A 95 -10.60 -11.99 3.31
N ASP A 96 -11.77 -11.36 3.13
CA ASP A 96 -12.97 -11.99 2.58
C ASP A 96 -12.93 -11.93 1.05
N GLU A 97 -12.35 -12.98 0.44
CA GLU A 97 -12.17 -13.06 -1.01
C GLU A 97 -13.50 -13.02 -1.78
N ALA A 98 -14.55 -13.61 -1.23
CA ALA A 98 -15.85 -13.62 -1.90
C ALA A 98 -16.49 -12.22 -1.96
N ALA A 99 -16.36 -11.45 -0.87
CA ALA A 99 -16.93 -10.11 -0.76
C ALA A 99 -16.10 -9.04 -1.50
N MET A 100 -14.78 -9.23 -1.67
CA MET A 100 -13.96 -8.23 -2.35
C MET A 100 -14.08 -8.24 -3.88
N GLY A 101 -14.70 -9.26 -4.45
CA GLY A 101 -14.88 -9.42 -5.88
C GLY A 101 -13.60 -9.87 -6.60
N GLU A 102 -13.74 -10.43 -7.81
CA GLU A 102 -12.65 -11.09 -8.54
C GLU A 102 -11.42 -10.22 -8.80
N THR A 103 -11.64 -8.94 -9.11
CA THR A 103 -10.54 -8.01 -9.45
C THR A 103 -9.65 -7.73 -8.25
N ALA A 104 -10.24 -7.39 -7.10
CA ALA A 104 -9.48 -7.17 -5.88
C ALA A 104 -8.90 -8.48 -5.34
N ALA A 105 -9.67 -9.58 -5.40
CA ALA A 105 -9.23 -10.90 -4.97
C ALA A 105 -7.98 -11.38 -5.74
N LEU A 106 -7.89 -11.12 -7.04
CA LEU A 106 -6.72 -11.46 -7.83
C LEU A 106 -5.47 -10.70 -7.34
N GLY A 107 -5.57 -9.39 -7.15
CA GLY A 107 -4.48 -8.59 -6.59
C GLY A 107 -4.10 -9.00 -5.16
N TRP A 108 -5.09 -9.33 -4.34
CA TRP A 108 -4.90 -9.78 -2.97
C TRP A 108 -4.18 -11.14 -2.88
N ARG A 109 -4.65 -12.14 -3.65
CA ARG A 109 -4.02 -13.47 -3.71
C ARG A 109 -2.59 -13.40 -4.23
N PHE A 110 -2.37 -12.65 -5.32
CA PHE A 110 -1.05 -12.45 -5.89
C PHE A 110 -0.09 -11.82 -4.88
N ALA A 111 -0.51 -10.77 -4.17
CA ALA A 111 0.32 -10.12 -3.16
C ALA A 111 0.65 -11.08 -2.00
N ARG A 112 -0.31 -11.86 -1.51
CA ARG A 112 -0.08 -12.84 -0.44
C ARG A 112 0.87 -13.96 -0.86
N ALA A 113 0.65 -14.56 -2.03
CA ALA A 113 1.53 -15.61 -2.55
C ALA A 113 2.95 -15.08 -2.76
N SER A 114 3.08 -13.85 -3.30
CA SER A 114 4.38 -13.19 -3.48
C SER A 114 5.12 -12.96 -2.17
N LEU A 115 4.41 -12.53 -1.11
CA LEU A 115 5.00 -12.33 0.21
C LEU A 115 5.39 -13.64 0.89
N ALA A 116 4.60 -14.68 0.70
CA ALA A 116 4.91 -16.03 1.17
C ALA A 116 6.06 -16.70 0.38
N ARG A 117 6.49 -16.08 -0.75
CA ARG A 117 7.47 -16.65 -1.68
C ARG A 117 7.01 -17.99 -2.26
N ASP A 118 5.72 -18.20 -2.32
CA ASP A 118 5.09 -19.38 -2.89
C ASP A 118 5.04 -19.22 -4.42
N MET A 119 6.07 -19.71 -5.09
CA MET A 119 6.21 -19.57 -6.54
C MET A 119 5.16 -20.39 -7.27
N GLU A 120 4.80 -21.55 -6.76
CA GLU A 120 3.79 -22.43 -7.36
C GLU A 120 2.41 -21.76 -7.37
N ALA A 121 2.01 -21.13 -6.26
CA ALA A 121 0.79 -20.34 -6.20
C ALA A 121 0.88 -19.04 -6.99
N CYS A 122 2.06 -18.41 -7.11
CA CYS A 122 2.24 -17.16 -7.84
C CYS A 122 2.10 -17.33 -9.36
N ASP A 123 2.59 -18.43 -9.93
CA ASP A 123 2.66 -18.59 -11.38
C ASP A 123 1.30 -18.45 -12.06
N PRO A 124 0.24 -19.17 -11.67
CA PRO A 124 -1.07 -19.03 -12.31
C PRO A 124 -1.70 -17.65 -12.05
N LEU A 125 -1.37 -16.99 -10.93
CA LEU A 125 -1.86 -15.64 -10.63
C LEU A 125 -1.17 -14.58 -11.51
N ARG A 126 0.13 -14.75 -11.80
CA ARG A 126 0.85 -13.90 -12.76
C ARG A 126 0.27 -14.02 -14.16
N ASP A 127 0.06 -15.26 -14.61
CA ASP A 127 -0.51 -15.55 -15.93
C ASP A 127 -1.89 -14.93 -16.08
N GLU A 128 -2.74 -15.02 -15.04
CA GLU A 128 -4.07 -14.43 -15.04
C GLU A 128 -4.03 -12.90 -15.04
N ILE A 129 -3.09 -12.26 -14.29
CA ILE A 129 -2.88 -10.82 -14.30
C ILE A 129 -2.43 -10.37 -15.70
N VAL A 130 -1.47 -11.07 -16.30
CA VAL A 130 -0.99 -10.76 -17.66
C VAL A 130 -2.10 -10.93 -18.67
N ARG A 131 -2.88 -11.98 -18.57
CA ARG A 131 -4.03 -12.23 -19.46
C ARG A 131 -5.07 -11.11 -19.39
N ARG A 132 -5.34 -10.58 -18.18
CA ARG A 132 -6.37 -9.53 -17.98
C ARG A 132 -5.84 -8.13 -18.28
N TRP A 133 -4.63 -7.81 -17.85
CA TRP A 133 -4.12 -6.43 -17.83
C TRP A 133 -2.75 -6.28 -18.50
N GLY A 134 -2.20 -7.33 -19.11
CA GLY A 134 -0.90 -7.33 -19.79
C GLY A 134 0.28 -7.25 -18.83
N GLU A 135 1.48 -7.25 -19.37
CA GLU A 135 2.74 -7.13 -18.61
C GLU A 135 2.80 -5.81 -17.80
N ARG A 136 2.24 -4.73 -18.35
CA ARG A 136 2.15 -3.46 -17.63
C ARG A 136 1.29 -3.57 -16.38
N GLY A 137 0.21 -4.33 -16.44
CA GLY A 137 -0.65 -4.62 -15.29
C GLY A 137 0.07 -5.40 -14.22
N LEU A 138 0.80 -6.44 -14.59
CA LEU A 138 1.62 -7.22 -13.66
C LEU A 138 2.68 -6.33 -12.99
N ALA A 139 3.40 -5.53 -13.77
CA ALA A 139 4.37 -4.58 -13.22
C ALA A 139 3.72 -3.59 -12.24
N ALA A 140 2.54 -3.06 -12.58
CA ALA A 140 1.82 -2.11 -11.73
C ALA A 140 1.38 -2.71 -10.39
N VAL A 141 0.82 -3.94 -10.38
CA VAL A 141 0.41 -4.65 -9.16
C VAL A 141 1.63 -4.98 -8.30
N SER A 142 2.72 -5.45 -8.92
CA SER A 142 3.98 -5.73 -8.23
C SER A 142 4.58 -4.48 -7.59
N MET A 143 4.58 -3.35 -8.33
CA MET A 143 5.04 -2.06 -7.80
C MET A 143 4.14 -1.53 -6.69
N ALA A 144 2.83 -1.75 -6.75
CA ALA A 144 1.91 -1.37 -5.68
C ALA A 144 2.24 -2.13 -4.38
N LEU A 145 2.49 -3.44 -4.47
CA LEU A 145 2.92 -4.26 -3.34
C LEU A 145 4.26 -3.78 -2.76
N MET A 146 5.27 -3.62 -3.61
CA MET A 146 6.63 -3.24 -3.22
C MET A 146 6.67 -1.85 -2.57
N THR A 147 6.07 -0.84 -3.22
CA THR A 147 6.12 0.54 -2.73
C THR A 147 5.37 0.70 -1.41
N ALA A 148 4.27 -0.03 -1.21
CA ALA A 148 3.52 0.00 0.04
C ALA A 148 4.35 -0.47 1.24
N ARG A 149 5.26 -1.43 1.03
CA ARG A 149 6.15 -1.96 2.08
C ARG A 149 7.32 -1.05 2.41
N MET A 150 7.77 -0.23 1.46
CA MET A 150 8.94 0.64 1.67
C MET A 150 8.74 1.68 2.77
N TYR A 151 7.53 2.23 2.88
CA TYR A 151 7.25 3.28 3.87
C TYR A 151 7.27 2.76 5.30
N PRO A 152 6.57 1.67 5.65
CA PRO A 152 6.69 1.06 6.97
C PRO A 152 8.12 0.66 7.31
N THR A 153 8.81 -0.02 6.38
CA THR A 153 10.20 -0.46 6.57
C THR A 153 11.12 0.72 6.91
N LEU A 154 11.03 1.83 6.14
CA LEU A 154 11.79 3.05 6.43
C LEU A 154 11.42 3.66 7.78
N LYS A 155 10.13 3.67 8.10
CA LYS A 155 9.59 4.21 9.36
C LYS A 155 10.15 3.45 10.56
N TYR A 156 10.13 2.12 10.51
CA TYR A 156 10.72 1.26 11.56
C TYR A 156 12.23 1.45 11.67
N ALA A 157 12.96 1.44 10.56
CA ALA A 157 14.42 1.63 10.53
C ALA A 157 14.85 2.99 11.13
N LEU A 158 14.01 4.02 11.02
CA LEU A 158 14.27 5.33 11.60
C LEU A 158 13.76 5.50 13.04
N GLY A 159 13.17 4.46 13.63
CA GLY A 159 12.67 4.48 15.03
C GLY A 159 11.31 5.17 15.20
N TYR A 160 10.52 5.29 14.13
CA TYR A 160 9.16 5.87 14.15
C TYR A 160 8.05 4.80 14.12
N GLY A 161 8.38 3.53 14.27
CA GLY A 161 7.41 2.45 14.37
C GLY A 161 6.55 2.64 15.62
N LYS A 162 5.24 2.78 15.43
CA LYS A 162 4.25 2.71 16.51
C LYS A 162 3.33 1.54 16.20
N ALA A 163 3.11 0.72 17.22
CA ALA A 163 2.22 -0.42 17.14
C ALA A 163 0.81 -0.03 16.66
N CYS A 164 0.16 -0.99 16.10
CA CYS A 164 -1.16 -1.03 15.50
C CYS A 164 -2.12 0.08 15.95
N SER A 165 -2.53 0.93 15.05
CA SER A 165 -3.74 1.75 15.19
C SER A 165 -4.90 1.03 14.49
N LYS A 166 -6.11 1.22 15.02
CA LYS A 166 -7.33 0.71 14.39
C LYS A 166 -7.47 1.32 12.99
N VAL A 167 -7.76 0.47 12.00
CA VAL A 167 -8.06 0.92 10.64
C VAL A 167 -9.54 1.22 10.53
N THR A 168 -9.88 2.33 9.86
CA THR A 168 -11.27 2.73 9.60
C THR A 168 -11.56 2.77 8.10
N VAL A 169 -12.78 2.40 7.71
CA VAL A 169 -13.27 2.55 6.34
C VAL A 169 -14.55 3.39 6.40
N ALA A 170 -14.56 4.54 5.74
CA ALA A 170 -15.66 5.51 5.81
C ALA A 170 -16.05 5.88 7.26
N GLY A 171 -15.05 6.10 8.12
CA GLY A 171 -15.23 6.47 9.52
C GLY A 171 -15.64 5.32 10.47
N VAL A 172 -15.82 4.10 9.97
CA VAL A 172 -16.19 2.92 10.76
C VAL A 172 -14.96 2.06 11.02
N ALA A 173 -14.70 1.74 12.31
CA ALA A 173 -13.62 0.82 12.69
C ALA A 173 -13.82 -0.54 12.01
N THR A 174 -12.80 -1.00 11.30
CA THR A 174 -12.88 -2.21 10.49
C THR A 174 -11.91 -3.26 11.05
N PRO A 175 -12.38 -4.49 11.28
CA PRO A 175 -11.50 -5.59 11.64
C PRO A 175 -10.45 -5.82 10.55
N VAL A 176 -9.23 -6.14 10.98
CA VAL A 176 -8.12 -6.49 10.09
C VAL A 176 -7.77 -7.95 10.36
N ALA A 177 -7.83 -8.77 9.31
CA ALA A 177 -7.40 -10.15 9.42
C ALA A 177 -5.87 -10.22 9.57
N PRO A 178 -5.36 -11.05 10.49
CA PRO A 178 -3.92 -11.30 10.58
C PRO A 178 -3.44 -11.90 9.25
N LEU A 179 -2.39 -11.32 8.67
CA LEU A 179 -1.68 -12.00 7.59
C LEU A 179 -0.79 -13.05 8.24
N ALA A 180 -1.18 -14.33 8.10
CA ALA A 180 -0.27 -15.43 8.41
C ALA A 180 0.92 -15.32 7.44
N MET A 181 2.02 -14.75 7.92
CA MET A 181 3.30 -14.84 7.22
C MET A 181 3.84 -16.24 7.49
N ALA A 182 4.16 -16.98 6.40
CA ALA A 182 4.90 -18.23 6.56
C ALA A 182 6.21 -17.92 7.29
N ALA A 183 6.46 -18.63 8.37
CA ALA A 183 7.68 -18.53 9.18
C ALA A 183 8.90 -18.98 8.38
#